data_cd328255df7331070517cc96baf0e52e
#
_entry.id   cd328255df7331070517cc96baf0e52e
#
_cell.length_a   1.000
_cell.length_b   1.000
_cell.length_c   1.000
_cell.angle_alpha   90.00
_cell.angle_beta   90.00
_cell.angle_gamma   90.00
#
_symmetry.space_group_name_H-M   'P 1'
#
loop_
_entity.id
_entity.type
_entity.pdbx_description
1 polymer ?
#
loop_
_entity_poly.entity_id
_entity_poly.type
_entity_poly.pdbx_seq_one_letter_code
_entity_poly.pdbx_strand_id
1 'polypeptide(L)'
;MKKLLLILSIFFALNSFAQHNPKTLISEDELPTMVERILEQRDSVVNGGYKIRKIKSHINLEFASSANAYFSDGNFDEMAFKMNRVRLEIYGRLNDHLSYHFRQSFSSYNNVNTVENLPSSIEYANLKWRFNDKFDLVVGKQFLAVAGYEGYVNGLLVREFSEFNNNFAIFQTGVKGSVNLTPDQQLYFQVVNQKTGLEEYGLPVGVEASKFPLRASACWMGWFADGSINLQYSASAGQLAKGKNIYYLMCGNVYEKGPVLAYLDVLYQRSGLDNQHRISSLAPLPSVAQNIQYLTLIGNVDYRFSPKWNGYIKGAFETAGVYEENGVYAKGRMMTAWNAQACIEWFPFTEDKGFKVFGHYVYKGFELTDNARALGAVKPHTQRISLGIQYIIPVL
;
A
#
# COMPACT_ATOMS: atom_id res chain seq x y z
N MET A 1 6.31 -24.70 -13.44
CA MET A 1 7.39 -23.81 -13.91
C MET A 1 7.28 -23.44 -15.39
N LYS A 2 7.19 -24.38 -16.38
CA LYS A 2 7.11 -24.01 -17.81
C LYS A 2 5.92 -23.13 -18.22
N LYS A 3 4.74 -23.27 -17.60
CA LYS A 3 3.55 -22.42 -17.89
C LYS A 3 3.64 -21.00 -17.30
N LEU A 4 4.39 -20.82 -16.20
CA LEU A 4 4.64 -19.50 -15.60
C LEU A 4 5.64 -18.68 -16.43
N LEU A 5 6.66 -19.35 -16.98
CA LEU A 5 7.61 -18.75 -17.91
C LEU A 5 6.97 -18.33 -19.24
N LEU A 6 5.94 -19.06 -19.71
CA LEU A 6 5.21 -18.72 -20.93
C LEU A 6 4.36 -17.44 -20.74
N ILE A 7 3.76 -17.25 -19.58
CA ILE A 7 3.00 -16.02 -19.25
C ILE A 7 3.94 -14.83 -19.14
N LEU A 8 5.11 -14.99 -18.52
CA LEU A 8 6.15 -13.96 -18.48
C LEU A 8 6.70 -13.63 -19.87
N SER A 9 6.88 -14.63 -20.75
CA SER A 9 7.42 -14.40 -22.10
C SER A 9 6.42 -13.70 -23.03
N ILE A 10 5.12 -13.89 -22.85
CA ILE A 10 4.07 -13.16 -23.60
C ILE A 10 4.07 -11.67 -23.20
N PHE A 11 4.33 -11.33 -21.93
CA PHE A 11 4.49 -9.94 -21.49
C PHE A 11 5.77 -9.28 -22.05
N PHE A 12 6.85 -10.04 -22.28
CA PHE A 12 8.08 -9.51 -22.88
C PHE A 12 8.00 -9.30 -24.41
N ALA A 13 7.15 -10.02 -25.12
CA ALA A 13 7.05 -9.95 -26.58
C ALA A 13 6.25 -8.75 -27.11
N LEU A 14 5.57 -7.99 -26.26
CA LEU A 14 4.79 -6.80 -26.64
C LEU A 14 5.59 -5.48 -26.64
N ASN A 15 6.91 -5.54 -26.44
CA ASN A 15 7.75 -4.37 -26.16
C ASN A 15 8.36 -3.67 -27.40
N SER A 16 7.77 -3.78 -28.60
CA SER A 16 8.45 -3.24 -29.80
C SER A 16 7.92 -1.92 -30.35
N PHE A 17 6.87 -1.32 -29.81
CA PHE A 17 6.36 -0.06 -30.33
C PHE A 17 5.81 0.82 -29.18
N ALA A 18 6.61 1.78 -28.70
CA ALA A 18 6.07 2.86 -27.88
C ALA A 18 6.86 4.14 -28.09
N GLN A 19 6.23 5.12 -28.70
CA GLN A 19 6.57 6.53 -28.56
C GLN A 19 5.40 7.27 -27.93
N HIS A 20 5.67 7.93 -26.77
CA HIS A 20 5.08 9.13 -26.20
C HIS A 20 3.70 9.10 -25.58
N ASN A 21 3.59 9.11 -24.29
CA ASN A 21 3.09 10.16 -23.33
C ASN A 21 2.70 9.53 -21.99
N PRO A 22 3.44 9.73 -20.88
CA PRO A 22 3.08 9.18 -19.58
C PRO A 22 2.09 10.12 -18.87
N LYS A 23 0.80 9.84 -18.92
CA LYS A 23 -0.19 10.77 -18.35
C LYS A 23 -1.34 10.16 -17.55
N THR A 24 -1.31 8.92 -17.10
CA THR A 24 -2.49 8.37 -16.43
C THR A 24 -2.29 7.51 -15.20
N LEU A 25 -1.08 7.14 -14.86
CA LEU A 25 -0.84 6.47 -13.57
C LEU A 25 -0.48 7.51 -12.52
N ILE A 26 -1.45 7.86 -11.70
CA ILE A 26 -1.29 8.78 -10.57
C ILE A 26 -0.54 8.02 -9.49
N SER A 27 0.79 8.20 -9.42
CA SER A 27 1.50 7.93 -8.18
C SER A 27 1.01 8.92 -7.12
N GLU A 28 1.04 8.57 -5.84
CA GLU A 28 0.69 9.51 -4.77
C GLU A 28 1.54 10.81 -4.83
N ASP A 29 2.70 10.75 -5.48
CA ASP A 29 3.56 11.91 -5.75
C ASP A 29 3.07 12.77 -6.95
N GLU A 30 2.14 12.29 -7.78
CA GLU A 30 1.65 12.99 -8.99
C GLU A 30 0.23 13.56 -8.85
N LEU A 31 -0.54 13.21 -7.81
CA LEU A 31 -1.79 13.89 -7.49
C LEU A 31 -1.67 15.43 -7.52
N PRO A 32 -0.55 16.03 -7.06
CA PRO A 32 -0.30 17.46 -7.18
C PRO A 32 -0.31 17.98 -8.62
N THR A 33 0.25 17.24 -9.57
CA THR A 33 0.45 17.75 -10.94
C THR A 33 -0.85 17.87 -11.73
N MET A 34 -1.85 17.06 -11.45
CA MET A 34 -3.16 17.13 -12.12
C MET A 34 -3.99 18.31 -11.57
N VAL A 35 -3.98 18.51 -10.26
CA VAL A 35 -4.62 19.66 -9.59
C VAL A 35 -3.84 20.96 -9.88
N GLU A 36 -2.52 20.94 -9.91
CA GLU A 36 -1.68 22.08 -10.29
C GLU A 36 -2.01 22.59 -11.70
N ARG A 37 -2.23 21.72 -12.69
CA ARG A 37 -2.60 22.13 -14.05
C ARG A 37 -3.98 22.80 -14.12
N ILE A 38 -4.94 22.36 -13.31
CA ILE A 38 -6.27 22.96 -13.24
C ILE A 38 -6.20 24.35 -12.60
N LEU A 39 -5.30 24.55 -11.63
CA LEU A 39 -5.11 25.82 -10.95
C LEU A 39 -4.21 26.79 -11.75
N GLU A 40 -3.20 26.30 -12.48
CA GLU A 40 -2.37 27.11 -13.37
C GLU A 40 -3.14 27.78 -14.50
N GLN A 41 -4.22 27.15 -14.98
CA GLN A 41 -5.13 27.77 -15.96
C GLN A 41 -5.95 28.93 -15.39
N ARG A 42 -6.10 29.04 -14.07
CA ARG A 42 -6.85 30.11 -13.40
C ARG A 42 -6.01 31.35 -13.05
N ASP A 43 -4.69 31.21 -12.87
CA ASP A 43 -3.81 32.26 -12.34
C ASP A 43 -3.07 33.09 -13.41
N SER A 44 -3.39 32.93 -14.71
CA SER A 44 -2.73 33.68 -15.79
C SER A 44 -3.16 35.13 -15.95
N VAL A 45 -4.00 35.65 -15.06
CA VAL A 45 -4.46 37.05 -15.10
C VAL A 45 -4.38 37.68 -13.73
N VAL A 46 -3.23 38.31 -13.38
CA VAL A 46 -3.19 39.56 -12.57
C VAL A 46 -1.78 40.19 -12.64
N ASN A 47 -1.71 41.28 -13.26
CA ASN A 47 -0.89 42.51 -13.16
C ASN A 47 0.36 42.60 -12.24
N GLY A 48 1.42 42.99 -12.87
CA GLY A 48 2.49 43.91 -12.54
C GLY A 48 2.89 44.15 -11.08
N GLY A 49 4.17 43.80 -10.74
CA GLY A 49 4.89 44.41 -9.64
C GLY A 49 4.80 43.72 -8.31
N TYR A 50 5.88 43.09 -7.91
CA TYR A 50 6.14 42.25 -6.74
C TYR A 50 5.75 40.78 -6.92
N LYS A 51 6.73 39.95 -7.26
CA LYS A 51 6.64 38.50 -7.14
C LYS A 51 6.55 38.12 -5.65
N ILE A 52 5.35 38.20 -5.09
CA ILE A 52 5.05 37.41 -3.89
C ILE A 52 5.14 35.97 -4.38
N ARG A 53 6.15 35.21 -3.91
CA ARG A 53 6.23 33.79 -4.12
C ARG A 53 4.95 33.18 -3.56
N LYS A 54 3.97 32.88 -4.40
CA LYS A 54 2.78 32.16 -3.98
C LYS A 54 3.24 30.74 -3.63
N ILE A 55 3.25 30.42 -2.35
CA ILE A 55 3.35 29.04 -1.86
C ILE A 55 2.11 28.33 -2.38
N LYS A 56 2.28 27.38 -3.29
CA LYS A 56 1.18 26.57 -3.77
C LYS A 56 1.00 25.41 -2.77
N SER A 57 -0.06 25.47 -2.01
CA SER A 57 -0.44 24.41 -1.04
C SER A 57 -1.80 23.85 -1.40
N HIS A 58 -1.95 22.57 -1.24
CA HIS A 58 -3.22 21.86 -1.38
C HIS A 58 -3.58 21.25 -0.05
N ILE A 59 -4.84 21.36 0.34
CA ILE A 59 -5.39 20.77 1.57
C ILE A 59 -6.59 19.92 1.18
N ASN A 60 -6.50 18.64 1.44
CA ASN A 60 -7.60 17.69 1.22
C ASN A 60 -8.07 17.11 2.55
N LEU A 61 -9.38 16.99 2.71
CA LEU A 61 -10.00 16.20 3.76
C LEU A 61 -10.65 14.98 3.13
N GLU A 62 -10.21 13.81 3.55
CA GLU A 62 -10.79 12.55 3.09
C GLU A 62 -11.75 11.99 4.14
N PHE A 63 -12.90 11.55 3.67
CA PHE A 63 -13.96 11.02 4.51
C PHE A 63 -14.52 9.74 3.89
N ALA A 64 -14.70 8.71 4.70
CA ALA A 64 -15.44 7.51 4.31
C ALA A 64 -16.17 6.92 5.51
N SER A 65 -17.44 6.57 5.31
CA SER A 65 -18.29 5.94 6.31
C SER A 65 -19.12 4.83 5.67
N SER A 66 -19.44 3.79 6.43
CA SER A 66 -20.29 2.71 5.96
C SER A 66 -21.12 2.06 7.07
N ALA A 67 -22.28 1.53 6.69
CA ALA A 67 -23.01 0.52 7.43
C ALA A 67 -22.51 -0.86 6.99
N ASN A 68 -22.17 -1.72 7.94
CA ASN A 68 -21.58 -3.02 7.67
C ASN A 68 -22.36 -4.12 8.38
N ALA A 69 -22.66 -5.20 7.67
CA ALA A 69 -23.14 -6.46 8.22
C ALA A 69 -22.01 -7.48 8.18
N TYR A 70 -21.71 -8.09 9.32
CA TYR A 70 -20.62 -9.07 9.50
C TYR A 70 -21.19 -10.45 9.69
N PHE A 71 -20.48 -11.45 9.16
CA PHE A 71 -20.83 -12.86 9.27
C PHE A 71 -19.58 -13.70 9.51
N SER A 72 -19.68 -14.72 10.36
CA SER A 72 -18.65 -15.72 10.60
C SER A 72 -19.22 -17.11 10.34
N ASP A 73 -18.55 -17.90 9.49
CA ASP A 73 -18.98 -19.23 9.04
C ASP A 73 -20.45 -19.27 8.56
N GLY A 74 -20.88 -18.18 7.89
CA GLY A 74 -22.24 -18.02 7.35
C GLY A 74 -23.28 -17.53 8.35
N ASN A 75 -22.95 -17.41 9.64
CA ASN A 75 -23.85 -16.88 10.65
C ASN A 75 -23.71 -15.36 10.75
N PHE A 76 -24.83 -14.67 10.92
CA PHE A 76 -24.82 -13.22 11.17
C PHE A 76 -24.26 -12.94 12.56
N ASP A 77 -23.23 -12.05 12.63
CA ASP A 77 -22.59 -11.67 13.88
C ASP A 77 -23.17 -10.35 14.39
N GLU A 78 -23.04 -9.30 13.59
CA GLU A 78 -23.46 -7.95 13.98
C GLU A 78 -23.70 -7.03 12.78
N MET A 79 -24.37 -5.92 13.02
CA MET A 79 -24.44 -4.77 12.13
C MET A 79 -23.91 -3.53 12.83
N ALA A 80 -22.99 -2.81 12.19
CA ALA A 80 -22.38 -1.62 12.77
C ALA A 80 -22.15 -0.50 11.75
N PHE A 81 -22.31 0.75 12.18
CA PHE A 81 -21.82 1.91 11.44
C PHE A 81 -20.36 2.15 11.78
N LYS A 82 -19.53 2.38 10.74
CA LYS A 82 -18.09 2.66 10.92
C LYS A 82 -17.67 3.90 10.15
N MET A 83 -16.83 4.69 10.81
CA MET A 83 -15.99 5.69 10.14
C MET A 83 -14.76 4.99 9.60
N ASN A 84 -14.76 4.67 8.32
CA ASN A 84 -13.67 3.92 7.69
C ASN A 84 -12.43 4.79 7.53
N ARG A 85 -12.63 6.10 7.26
CA ARG A 85 -11.54 7.04 7.07
C ARG A 85 -11.95 8.47 7.43
N VAL A 86 -11.08 9.11 8.17
CA VAL A 86 -10.99 10.57 8.29
C VAL A 86 -9.52 10.91 8.19
N ARG A 87 -9.10 11.64 7.16
CA ARG A 87 -7.70 11.90 6.89
C ARG A 87 -7.50 13.33 6.37
N LEU A 88 -6.52 14.03 6.94
CA LEU A 88 -6.06 15.33 6.48
C LEU A 88 -4.78 15.15 5.70
N GLU A 89 -4.70 15.74 4.53
CA GLU A 89 -3.53 15.76 3.68
C GLU A 89 -3.20 17.18 3.26
N ILE A 90 -1.95 17.57 3.43
CA ILE A 90 -1.42 18.90 3.08
C ILE A 90 -0.13 18.67 2.31
N TYR A 91 -0.07 19.16 1.09
CA TYR A 91 1.15 19.09 0.28
C TYR A 91 1.32 20.35 -0.55
N GLY A 92 2.55 20.63 -0.98
CA GLY A 92 2.81 21.81 -1.79
C GLY A 92 4.26 22.03 -2.09
N ARG A 93 4.51 23.12 -2.86
CA ARG A 93 5.85 23.58 -3.22
C ARG A 93 6.17 24.89 -2.53
N LEU A 94 7.32 24.94 -1.87
CA LEU A 94 7.89 26.16 -1.30
C LEU A 94 8.64 26.97 -2.37
N ASN A 95 9.29 26.27 -3.33
CA ASN A 95 9.98 26.84 -4.49
C ASN A 95 10.20 25.74 -5.54
N ASP A 96 10.95 26.05 -6.62
CA ASP A 96 11.18 25.10 -7.73
C ASP A 96 11.97 23.86 -7.32
N HIS A 97 12.64 23.90 -6.17
CA HIS A 97 13.49 22.81 -5.67
C HIS A 97 12.92 22.11 -4.43
N LEU A 98 12.08 22.77 -3.65
CA LEU A 98 11.65 22.27 -2.35
C LEU A 98 10.13 22.12 -2.28
N SER A 99 9.66 20.90 -2.00
CA SER A 99 8.27 20.58 -1.73
C SER A 99 8.13 19.86 -0.40
N TYR A 100 6.91 19.79 0.11
CA TYR A 100 6.59 19.15 1.37
C TYR A 100 5.31 18.35 1.25
N HIS A 101 5.19 17.31 2.10
CA HIS A 101 4.00 16.49 2.21
C HIS A 101 3.75 16.12 3.67
N PHE A 102 2.56 16.43 4.15
CA PHE A 102 2.07 16.02 5.45
C PHE A 102 0.73 15.31 5.28
N ARG A 103 0.56 14.13 5.92
CA ARG A 103 -0.69 13.40 5.90
C ARG A 103 -0.90 12.70 7.23
N GLN A 104 -2.08 12.90 7.81
CA GLN A 104 -2.48 12.29 9.07
C GLN A 104 -3.85 11.62 8.95
N SER A 105 -3.94 10.36 9.35
CA SER A 105 -5.18 9.61 9.50
C SER A 105 -5.70 9.76 10.93
N PHE A 106 -6.95 10.21 11.10
CA PHE A 106 -7.61 10.32 12.40
C PHE A 106 -8.37 9.04 12.76
N SER A 107 -8.55 8.12 11.82
CA SER A 107 -9.19 6.82 12.02
C SER A 107 -8.20 5.69 12.39
N SER A 108 -6.91 6.00 12.53
CA SER A 108 -5.86 5.05 12.89
C SER A 108 -5.50 5.16 14.36
N TYR A 109 -5.05 4.03 14.94
CA TYR A 109 -4.60 3.98 16.33
C TYR A 109 -3.35 4.86 16.51
N ASN A 110 -3.35 5.69 17.56
CA ASN A 110 -2.23 6.54 17.95
C ASN A 110 -1.34 5.78 18.95
N ASN A 111 -0.41 4.96 18.47
CA ASN A 111 0.65 4.43 19.34
C ASN A 111 1.86 5.36 19.29
N VAL A 112 2.20 5.97 20.43
CA VAL A 112 3.26 6.99 20.56
C VAL A 112 4.63 6.34 20.80
N ASN A 113 4.67 5.07 21.23
CA ASN A 113 5.91 4.34 21.52
C ASN A 113 6.54 3.79 20.24
N THR A 114 7.05 4.68 19.41
CA THR A 114 7.78 4.32 18.19
C THR A 114 9.19 4.90 18.25
N VAL A 115 10.15 4.21 17.64
CA VAL A 115 11.52 4.71 17.42
C VAL A 115 11.54 6.09 16.74
N GLU A 116 10.44 6.46 16.10
CA GLU A 116 10.28 7.70 15.32
C GLU A 116 9.79 8.89 16.16
N ASN A 117 9.35 8.68 17.42
CA ASN A 117 8.69 9.69 18.25
C ASN A 117 7.47 10.39 17.58
N LEU A 118 6.89 9.75 16.55
CA LEU A 118 5.71 10.23 15.85
C LEU A 118 4.56 9.23 16.01
N PRO A 119 3.32 9.70 16.19
CA PRO A 119 2.15 8.83 16.17
C PRO A 119 2.09 8.00 14.88
N SER A 120 1.66 6.75 14.99
CA SER A 120 1.48 5.86 13.82
C SER A 120 0.45 6.40 12.82
N SER A 121 -0.46 7.27 13.28
CA SER A 121 -1.46 7.96 12.46
C SER A 121 -0.87 9.00 11.49
N ILE A 122 0.34 9.50 11.72
CA ILE A 122 1.05 10.35 10.75
C ILE A 122 1.64 9.42 9.68
N GLU A 123 1.14 9.53 8.46
CA GLU A 123 1.56 8.72 7.32
C GLU A 123 2.71 9.40 6.56
N TYR A 124 2.57 10.69 6.25
CA TYR A 124 3.63 11.50 5.66
C TYR A 124 3.99 12.69 6.55
N ALA A 125 5.27 12.93 6.68
CA ALA A 125 5.86 14.15 7.26
C ALA A 125 7.26 14.30 6.67
N ASN A 126 7.35 14.83 5.45
CA ASN A 126 8.60 14.87 4.71
C ASN A 126 8.80 16.15 3.91
N LEU A 127 10.06 16.33 3.54
CA LEU A 127 10.52 17.33 2.59
C LEU A 127 11.16 16.61 1.41
N LYS A 128 10.85 17.08 0.20
CA LYS A 128 11.43 16.60 -1.05
C LYS A 128 12.28 17.73 -1.64
N TRP A 129 13.53 17.44 -1.94
CA TRP A 129 14.44 18.33 -2.62
C TRP A 129 14.72 17.83 -4.03
N ARG A 130 14.35 18.62 -5.03
CA ARG A 130 14.68 18.38 -6.42
C ARG A 130 16.02 19.07 -6.73
N PHE A 131 17.08 18.30 -6.96
CA PHE A 131 18.37 18.82 -7.36
C PHE A 131 18.38 19.23 -8.83
N ASN A 132 17.75 18.41 -9.66
CA ASN A 132 17.57 18.64 -11.10
C ASN A 132 16.44 17.68 -11.60
N ASP A 133 16.21 17.67 -12.92
CA ASP A 133 15.14 16.84 -13.53
C ASP A 133 15.38 15.32 -13.43
N LYS A 134 16.61 14.93 -13.05
CA LYS A 134 16.98 13.51 -12.94
C LYS A 134 17.05 12.99 -11.51
N PHE A 135 17.24 13.87 -10.53
CA PHE A 135 17.50 13.43 -9.17
C PHE A 135 16.72 14.24 -8.12
N ASP A 136 15.99 13.51 -7.28
CA ASP A 136 15.27 14.00 -6.12
C ASP A 136 15.73 13.29 -4.84
N LEU A 137 15.63 13.97 -3.71
CA LEU A 137 15.87 13.44 -2.37
C LEU A 137 14.67 13.74 -1.47
N VAL A 138 14.14 12.72 -0.80
CA VAL A 138 13.06 12.87 0.19
C VAL A 138 13.62 12.51 1.56
N VAL A 139 13.37 13.36 2.56
CA VAL A 139 13.77 13.15 3.96
C VAL A 139 12.57 13.31 4.86
N GLY A 140 12.39 12.37 5.79
CA GLY A 140 11.31 12.35 6.76
C GLY A 140 10.46 11.08 6.66
N LYS A 141 9.25 11.12 7.25
CA LYS A 141 8.32 10.00 7.20
C LYS A 141 7.63 9.92 5.85
N GLN A 142 7.72 8.77 5.22
CA GLN A 142 7.34 8.59 3.83
C GLN A 142 6.96 7.15 3.52
N PHE A 143 6.33 6.94 2.37
CA PHE A 143 6.02 5.62 1.84
C PHE A 143 7.30 4.84 1.51
N LEU A 144 7.29 3.54 1.78
CA LEU A 144 8.41 2.66 1.45
C LEU A 144 8.61 2.56 -0.08
N ALA A 145 9.88 2.53 -0.49
CA ALA A 145 10.24 2.25 -1.88
C ALA A 145 10.12 0.73 -2.14
N VAL A 146 8.88 0.25 -2.25
CA VAL A 146 8.51 -1.14 -2.53
C VAL A 146 7.56 -1.19 -3.70
N ALA A 147 7.46 -2.32 -4.37
CA ALA A 147 6.50 -2.55 -5.44
C ALA A 147 5.18 -3.12 -4.90
N GLY A 148 4.15 -3.12 -5.75
CA GLY A 148 2.81 -3.62 -5.44
C GLY A 148 1.77 -2.51 -5.48
N TYR A 149 0.89 -2.58 -6.47
CA TYR A 149 -0.09 -1.52 -6.74
C TYR A 149 -1.09 -1.34 -5.61
N GLU A 150 -1.56 -2.44 -4.98
CA GLU A 150 -2.49 -2.35 -3.85
C GLU A 150 -1.94 -1.47 -2.72
N GLY A 151 -0.63 -1.53 -2.45
CA GLY A 151 0.02 -0.71 -1.43
C GLY A 151 0.16 0.76 -1.83
N TYR A 152 0.36 1.04 -3.12
CA TYR A 152 0.55 2.40 -3.66
C TYR A 152 -0.74 3.19 -3.83
N VAL A 153 -1.83 2.49 -4.12
CA VAL A 153 -3.12 3.17 -4.35
C VAL A 153 -3.62 3.81 -3.07
N ASN A 154 -4.19 4.99 -3.21
CA ASN A 154 -4.84 5.64 -2.08
C ASN A 154 -5.79 4.68 -1.38
N GLY A 155 -5.56 4.44 -0.09
CA GLY A 155 -6.33 3.50 0.71
C GLY A 155 -7.85 3.74 0.73
N LEU A 156 -8.34 4.87 0.19
CA LEU A 156 -9.76 5.08 -0.09
C LEU A 156 -10.26 4.27 -1.29
N LEU A 157 -9.39 3.98 -2.25
CA LEU A 157 -9.73 3.17 -3.44
C LEU A 157 -9.65 1.67 -3.12
N VAL A 158 -8.82 1.30 -2.15
CA VAL A 158 -8.70 -0.07 -1.63
C VAL A 158 -9.50 -0.19 -0.33
N ARG A 159 -10.76 -0.60 -0.41
CA ARG A 159 -11.66 -0.70 0.78
C ARG A 159 -11.30 -1.81 1.74
N GLU A 160 -10.69 -2.86 1.21
CA GLU A 160 -10.18 -3.99 1.99
C GLU A 160 -8.85 -4.43 1.39
N PHE A 161 -7.80 -4.38 2.18
CA PHE A 161 -6.47 -4.84 1.78
C PHE A 161 -6.34 -6.37 1.89
N SER A 162 -5.34 -6.93 1.21
CA SER A 162 -4.83 -8.27 1.50
C SER A 162 -4.35 -8.36 2.95
N GLU A 163 -4.29 -9.57 3.51
CA GLU A 163 -3.76 -9.79 4.86
C GLU A 163 -2.30 -9.30 4.98
N PHE A 164 -1.52 -9.42 3.90
CA PHE A 164 -0.16 -8.90 3.86
C PHE A 164 -0.15 -7.39 4.03
N ASN A 165 -0.88 -6.65 3.19
CA ASN A 165 -0.85 -5.18 3.20
C ASN A 165 -1.56 -4.59 4.43
N ASN A 166 -2.53 -5.27 5.02
CA ASN A 166 -3.13 -4.88 6.30
C ASN A 166 -2.12 -4.86 7.45
N ASN A 167 -1.13 -5.77 7.40
CA ASN A 167 -0.12 -5.92 8.48
C ASN A 167 1.25 -5.37 8.09
N PHE A 168 1.37 -4.74 6.93
CA PHE A 168 2.62 -4.19 6.43
C PHE A 168 2.75 -2.70 6.79
N ALA A 169 3.73 -2.36 7.61
CA ALA A 169 3.99 -0.98 8.03
C ALA A 169 4.69 -0.21 6.89
N ILE A 170 3.89 0.40 6.01
CA ILE A 170 4.35 1.03 4.76
C ILE A 170 4.89 2.46 4.90
N PHE A 171 4.65 3.14 6.03
CA PHE A 171 5.13 4.51 6.27
C PHE A 171 6.24 4.49 7.31
N GLN A 172 7.45 4.89 6.93
CA GLN A 172 8.64 4.86 7.77
C GLN A 172 9.45 6.15 7.60
N THR A 173 10.17 6.54 8.66
CA THR A 173 11.08 7.69 8.65
C THR A 173 12.44 7.29 8.10
N GLY A 174 12.97 8.10 7.18
CA GLY A 174 14.28 7.90 6.59
C GLY A 174 14.54 8.78 5.39
N VAL A 175 15.36 8.28 4.46
CA VAL A 175 15.82 8.99 3.28
C VAL A 175 15.56 8.15 2.03
N LYS A 176 15.01 8.77 0.98
CA LYS A 176 14.78 8.17 -0.33
C LYS A 176 15.38 9.06 -1.42
N GLY A 177 16.27 8.49 -2.22
CA GLY A 177 16.71 9.07 -3.47
C GLY A 177 15.93 8.51 -4.64
N SER A 178 15.51 9.34 -5.59
CA SER A 178 14.92 8.90 -6.84
C SER A 178 15.73 9.37 -8.03
N VAL A 179 15.92 8.51 -9.01
CA VAL A 179 16.66 8.77 -10.23
C VAL A 179 15.77 8.49 -11.43
N ASN A 180 15.50 9.50 -12.25
CA ASN A 180 14.84 9.33 -13.54
C ASN A 180 15.86 8.82 -14.55
N LEU A 181 15.83 7.54 -14.90
CA LEU A 181 16.71 6.93 -15.89
C LEU A 181 16.35 7.40 -17.30
N THR A 182 15.05 7.44 -17.57
CA THR A 182 14.41 8.00 -18.77
C THR A 182 13.13 8.72 -18.33
N PRO A 183 12.41 9.42 -19.23
CA PRO A 183 11.10 10.00 -18.90
C PRO A 183 10.08 8.97 -18.37
N ASP A 184 10.24 7.70 -18.79
CA ASP A 184 9.29 6.63 -18.48
C ASP A 184 9.86 5.58 -17.50
N GLN A 185 11.04 5.81 -16.91
CA GLN A 185 11.67 4.86 -16.00
C GLN A 185 12.31 5.57 -14.81
N GLN A 186 11.95 5.10 -13.62
CA GLN A 186 12.47 5.62 -12.36
C GLN A 186 13.09 4.51 -11.51
N LEU A 187 14.14 4.86 -10.80
CA LEU A 187 14.79 4.01 -9.82
C LEU A 187 14.82 4.72 -8.47
N TYR A 188 14.39 4.03 -7.43
CA TYR A 188 14.37 4.52 -6.06
C TYR A 188 15.34 3.72 -5.21
N PHE A 189 16.10 4.43 -4.38
CA PHE A 189 16.89 3.86 -3.31
C PHE A 189 16.46 4.50 -1.98
N GLN A 190 16.19 3.68 -0.98
CA GLN A 190 15.68 4.18 0.29
C GLN A 190 16.36 3.48 1.46
N VAL A 191 16.66 4.24 2.52
CA VAL A 191 17.04 3.72 3.83
C VAL A 191 16.11 4.35 4.86
N VAL A 192 15.42 3.49 5.63
CA VAL A 192 14.44 3.91 6.64
C VAL A 192 14.60 3.10 7.92
N ASN A 193 13.97 3.56 8.99
CA ASN A 193 13.82 2.77 10.21
C ASN A 193 13.07 1.48 9.90
N GLN A 194 13.54 0.36 10.44
CA GLN A 194 12.82 -0.92 10.39
C GLN A 194 11.98 -1.07 11.67
N LYS A 195 10.66 -0.98 11.53
CA LYS A 195 9.75 -1.34 12.63
C LYS A 195 9.85 -2.83 12.90
N THR A 196 9.93 -3.18 14.16
CA THR A 196 9.98 -4.59 14.58
C THR A 196 8.61 -5.24 14.47
N GLY A 197 7.53 -4.49 14.71
CA GLY A 197 6.18 -5.01 14.81
C GLY A 197 5.96 -5.87 16.07
N LEU A 198 6.88 -5.83 17.04
CA LEU A 198 6.88 -6.71 18.21
C LEU A 198 6.59 -5.95 19.52
N GLU A 199 6.08 -4.75 19.43
CA GLU A 199 5.85 -3.86 20.58
C GLU A 199 4.91 -4.49 21.63
N GLU A 200 3.95 -5.30 21.18
CA GLU A 200 2.97 -5.97 22.05
C GLU A 200 3.48 -7.30 22.61
N TYR A 201 4.34 -8.01 21.88
CA TYR A 201 4.78 -9.38 22.22
C TYR A 201 6.18 -9.42 22.84
N GLY A 202 6.97 -8.35 22.64
CA GLY A 202 8.38 -8.34 23.00
C GLY A 202 9.24 -9.23 22.09
N LEU A 203 10.53 -9.24 22.36
CA LEU A 203 11.46 -10.13 21.65
C LEU A 203 11.43 -11.54 22.28
N PRO A 204 11.59 -12.60 21.46
CA PRO A 204 11.75 -13.95 21.99
C PRO A 204 12.93 -14.07 22.98
N VAL A 205 12.84 -15.00 23.92
CA VAL A 205 13.91 -15.25 24.89
C VAL A 205 15.21 -15.55 24.17
N GLY A 206 16.28 -14.87 24.55
CA GLY A 206 17.62 -15.00 23.97
C GLY A 206 17.84 -14.21 22.68
N VAL A 207 16.82 -13.44 22.20
CA VAL A 207 16.96 -12.54 21.06
C VAL A 207 17.20 -11.12 21.56
N GLU A 208 18.33 -10.52 21.18
CA GLU A 208 18.70 -9.15 21.53
C GLU A 208 18.16 -8.15 20.50
N ALA A 209 17.80 -6.94 20.96
CA ALA A 209 17.39 -5.86 20.08
C ALA A 209 18.51 -5.48 19.10
N SER A 210 18.12 -5.08 17.89
CA SER A 210 19.09 -4.55 16.92
C SER A 210 19.60 -3.18 17.36
N LYS A 211 20.90 -2.94 17.19
CA LYS A 211 21.52 -1.62 17.32
C LYS A 211 21.34 -0.76 16.04
N PHE A 212 21.00 -1.41 14.94
CA PHE A 212 20.79 -0.78 13.62
C PHE A 212 19.49 -1.31 13.00
N PRO A 213 18.32 -0.94 13.56
CA PRO A 213 17.02 -1.38 13.03
C PRO A 213 16.69 -0.57 11.77
N LEU A 214 17.43 -0.81 10.70
CA LEU A 214 17.28 -0.14 9.43
C LEU A 214 16.84 -1.11 8.35
N ARG A 215 16.15 -0.58 7.34
CA ARG A 215 15.78 -1.24 6.09
C ARG A 215 16.36 -0.46 4.92
N ALA A 216 17.03 -1.15 4.02
CA ALA A 216 17.42 -0.66 2.72
C ALA A 216 16.49 -1.24 1.66
N SER A 217 16.07 -0.43 0.70
CA SER A 217 15.18 -0.82 -0.39
C SER A 217 15.70 -0.26 -1.72
N ALA A 218 15.49 -1.02 -2.80
CA ALA A 218 15.61 -0.56 -4.17
C ALA A 218 14.32 -0.91 -4.90
N CYS A 219 13.76 0.05 -5.65
CA CYS A 219 12.54 -0.14 -6.42
C CYS A 219 12.72 0.49 -7.80
N TRP A 220 12.42 -0.27 -8.85
CA TRP A 220 12.33 0.22 -10.21
C TRP A 220 10.87 0.28 -10.64
N MET A 221 10.51 1.37 -11.34
CA MET A 221 9.20 1.57 -11.96
C MET A 221 9.40 1.98 -13.41
N GLY A 222 8.63 1.36 -14.30
CA GLY A 222 8.65 1.67 -15.73
C GLY A 222 7.25 1.75 -16.29
N TRP A 223 7.02 2.74 -17.17
CA TRP A 223 5.78 2.94 -17.91
C TRP A 223 5.99 2.62 -19.37
N PHE A 224 5.08 1.87 -19.96
CA PHE A 224 5.16 1.35 -21.32
C PHE A 224 3.82 1.50 -22.05
N ALA A 225 3.81 1.38 -23.36
CA ALA A 225 2.61 1.46 -24.20
C ALA A 225 1.81 2.74 -23.93
N ASP A 226 2.49 3.90 -24.06
CA ASP A 226 1.92 5.24 -23.80
C ASP A 226 1.36 5.40 -22.38
N GLY A 227 2.01 4.77 -21.38
CA GLY A 227 1.61 4.80 -19.98
C GLY A 227 0.52 3.79 -19.61
N SER A 228 0.02 3.01 -20.57
CA SER A 228 -1.03 2.02 -20.29
C SER A 228 -0.56 0.83 -19.47
N ILE A 229 0.74 0.59 -19.41
CA ILE A 229 1.35 -0.50 -18.62
C ILE A 229 2.35 0.12 -17.67
N ASN A 230 2.18 -0.13 -16.38
CA ASN A 230 3.19 0.19 -15.37
C ASN A 230 3.71 -1.10 -14.74
N LEU A 231 5.03 -1.23 -14.72
CA LEU A 231 5.73 -2.35 -14.09
C LEU A 231 6.54 -1.82 -12.91
N GLN A 232 6.44 -2.52 -11.78
CA GLN A 232 7.11 -2.17 -10.53
C GLN A 232 7.82 -3.40 -9.98
N TYR A 233 9.11 -3.29 -9.70
CA TYR A 233 9.90 -4.37 -9.10
C TYR A 233 10.76 -3.82 -7.97
N SER A 234 10.71 -4.48 -6.81
CA SER A 234 11.51 -4.05 -5.66
C SER A 234 12.12 -5.21 -4.90
N ALA A 235 13.25 -4.91 -4.28
CA ALA A 235 13.90 -5.74 -3.29
C ALA A 235 14.25 -4.90 -2.07
N SER A 236 14.05 -5.45 -0.87
CA SER A 236 14.47 -4.78 0.35
C SER A 236 14.97 -5.77 1.40
N ALA A 237 15.89 -5.29 2.23
CA ALA A 237 16.45 -6.03 3.35
C ALA A 237 16.50 -5.13 4.58
N GLY A 238 16.19 -5.68 5.75
CA GLY A 238 16.23 -4.97 7.02
C GLY A 238 16.61 -5.89 8.18
N GLN A 239 16.86 -5.30 9.35
CA GLN A 239 17.16 -6.04 10.57
C GLN A 239 16.09 -5.76 11.62
N LEU A 240 15.36 -6.81 12.05
CA LEU A 240 14.34 -6.73 13.09
C LEU A 240 14.96 -6.81 14.51
N ALA A 241 15.93 -7.70 14.68
CA ALA A 241 16.67 -7.89 15.93
C ALA A 241 18.08 -8.38 15.59
N LYS A 242 18.97 -8.46 16.54
CA LYS A 242 20.34 -8.93 16.33
C LYS A 242 20.34 -10.35 15.73
N GLY A 243 20.90 -10.49 14.51
CA GLY A 243 20.89 -11.74 13.76
C GLY A 243 19.54 -12.16 13.16
N LYS A 244 18.48 -11.35 13.30
CA LYS A 244 17.15 -11.61 12.75
C LYS A 244 16.82 -10.59 11.66
N ASN A 245 17.03 -11.00 10.41
CA ASN A 245 16.83 -10.17 9.24
C ASN A 245 15.45 -10.41 8.60
N ILE A 246 15.04 -9.44 7.79
CA ILE A 246 13.84 -9.51 6.99
C ILE A 246 14.16 -9.13 5.55
N TYR A 247 13.59 -9.85 4.59
CA TYR A 247 13.77 -9.65 3.17
C TYR A 247 12.41 -9.60 2.48
N TYR A 248 12.29 -8.69 1.51
CA TYR A 248 11.12 -8.60 0.65
C TYR A 248 11.53 -8.62 -0.82
N LEU A 249 10.76 -9.34 -1.62
CA LEU A 249 10.78 -9.28 -3.08
C LEU A 249 9.35 -9.03 -3.53
N MET A 250 9.13 -7.94 -4.24
CA MET A 250 7.79 -7.52 -4.61
C MET A 250 7.75 -7.07 -6.07
N CYS A 251 6.67 -7.41 -6.75
CA CYS A 251 6.35 -6.89 -8.07
C CYS A 251 4.87 -6.49 -8.14
N GLY A 252 4.62 -5.40 -8.87
CA GLY A 252 3.31 -4.91 -9.23
C GLY A 252 3.26 -4.69 -10.73
N ASN A 253 2.21 -5.18 -11.37
CA ASN A 253 2.00 -5.01 -12.80
C ASN A 253 0.61 -4.43 -12.99
N VAL A 254 0.55 -3.27 -13.62
CA VAL A 254 -0.70 -2.51 -13.81
C VAL A 254 -0.95 -2.34 -15.29
N TYR A 255 -2.19 -2.53 -15.68
CA TYR A 255 -2.70 -2.17 -16.99
C TYR A 255 -3.85 -1.19 -16.81
N GLU A 256 -3.73 -0.01 -17.42
CA GLU A 256 -4.78 1.00 -17.42
C GLU A 256 -4.98 1.53 -18.84
N LYS A 257 -6.15 1.30 -19.40
CA LYS A 257 -6.51 1.83 -20.72
C LYS A 257 -8.02 2.00 -20.84
N GLY A 258 -8.44 3.21 -21.18
CA GLY A 258 -9.85 3.54 -21.33
C GLY A 258 -10.63 3.31 -20.04
N PRO A 259 -11.71 2.49 -20.05
CA PRO A 259 -12.52 2.23 -18.86
C PRO A 259 -11.94 1.13 -17.93
N VAL A 260 -10.84 0.49 -18.30
CA VAL A 260 -10.28 -0.69 -17.60
C VAL A 260 -9.04 -0.29 -16.82
N LEU A 261 -9.00 -0.66 -15.54
CA LEU A 261 -7.79 -0.74 -14.74
C LEU A 261 -7.68 -2.17 -14.18
N ALA A 262 -6.55 -2.82 -14.42
CA ALA A 262 -6.27 -4.14 -13.86
C ALA A 262 -4.87 -4.17 -13.27
N TYR A 263 -4.69 -4.90 -12.15
CA TYR A 263 -3.35 -5.11 -11.62
C TYR A 263 -3.15 -6.52 -11.07
N LEU A 264 -1.88 -6.93 -11.06
CA LEU A 264 -1.41 -8.18 -10.46
C LEU A 264 -0.17 -7.88 -9.61
N ASP A 265 -0.29 -8.08 -8.31
CA ASP A 265 0.81 -7.95 -7.36
C ASP A 265 1.29 -9.33 -6.89
N VAL A 266 2.60 -9.47 -6.73
CA VAL A 266 3.26 -10.63 -6.13
C VAL A 266 4.17 -10.13 -5.02
N LEU A 267 3.86 -10.48 -3.77
CA LEU A 267 4.58 -10.01 -2.60
C LEU A 267 5.17 -11.23 -1.87
N TYR A 268 6.47 -11.26 -1.71
CA TYR A 268 7.17 -12.29 -0.96
C TYR A 268 7.96 -11.68 0.19
N GLN A 269 7.82 -12.26 1.37
CA GLN A 269 8.56 -11.92 2.57
C GLN A 269 9.22 -13.17 3.15
N ARG A 270 10.48 -13.04 3.55
CA ARG A 270 11.19 -14.01 4.40
C ARG A 270 11.78 -13.28 5.60
N SER A 271 11.50 -13.75 6.80
CA SER A 271 11.84 -13.02 8.01
C SER A 271 12.31 -13.93 9.13
N GLY A 272 13.30 -13.46 9.90
CA GLY A 272 13.78 -14.15 11.10
C GLY A 272 12.80 -14.08 12.27
N LEU A 273 11.87 -13.11 12.28
CA LEU A 273 10.80 -12.96 13.28
C LEU A 273 9.47 -12.65 12.56
N ASP A 274 8.37 -13.07 13.15
CA ASP A 274 7.02 -12.79 12.62
C ASP A 274 6.55 -11.39 13.03
N ASN A 275 6.96 -10.41 12.26
CA ASN A 275 6.61 -9.01 12.46
C ASN A 275 5.18 -8.66 12.03
N GLN A 276 4.46 -9.56 11.36
CA GLN A 276 3.06 -9.41 10.98
C GLN A 276 2.10 -10.18 11.90
N HIS A 277 2.61 -10.97 12.82
CA HIS A 277 1.88 -11.81 13.79
C HIS A 277 0.90 -12.81 13.17
N ARG A 278 0.97 -13.09 11.88
CA ARG A 278 0.04 -13.98 11.17
C ARG A 278 0.23 -15.45 11.55
N ILE A 279 1.43 -15.84 11.92
CA ILE A 279 1.75 -17.19 12.43
C ILE A 279 1.76 -17.18 13.95
N SER A 280 2.33 -16.17 14.58
CA SER A 280 2.38 -16.04 16.02
C SER A 280 0.99 -16.09 16.67
N SER A 281 -0.03 -15.50 16.03
CA SER A 281 -1.41 -15.51 16.50
C SER A 281 -2.11 -16.88 16.40
N LEU A 282 -1.48 -17.90 15.79
CA LEU A 282 -2.02 -19.24 15.71
C LEU A 282 -1.78 -20.06 17.01
N ALA A 283 -0.84 -19.62 17.85
CA ALA A 283 -0.57 -20.25 19.15
C ALA A 283 -1.28 -19.50 20.27
N PRO A 284 -1.81 -20.18 21.30
CA PRO A 284 -2.54 -19.54 22.40
C PRO A 284 -1.65 -18.78 23.36
N LEU A 285 -0.35 -19.01 23.33
CA LEU A 285 0.63 -18.30 24.18
C LEU A 285 1.26 -17.14 23.43
N PRO A 286 1.57 -16.02 24.11
CA PRO A 286 2.23 -14.87 23.51
C PRO A 286 3.70 -15.24 23.17
N SER A 287 3.90 -15.97 22.08
CA SER A 287 5.22 -16.30 21.56
C SER A 287 5.34 -15.79 20.12
N VAL A 288 6.46 -15.15 19.81
CA VAL A 288 6.75 -14.70 18.46
C VAL A 288 7.32 -15.85 17.66
N ALA A 289 6.64 -16.25 16.60
CA ALA A 289 7.16 -17.23 15.65
C ALA A 289 8.43 -16.68 14.97
N GLN A 290 9.39 -17.56 14.75
CA GLN A 290 10.63 -17.23 14.08
C GLN A 290 10.72 -17.95 12.73
N ASN A 291 11.65 -17.52 11.88
CA ASN A 291 11.98 -18.18 10.62
C ASN A 291 10.74 -18.33 9.69
N ILE A 292 10.01 -17.23 9.48
CA ILE A 292 8.73 -17.22 8.77
C ILE A 292 8.88 -16.77 7.31
N GLN A 293 7.93 -17.18 6.49
CA GLN A 293 7.79 -16.71 5.12
C GLN A 293 6.32 -16.51 4.73
N TYR A 294 6.09 -15.48 3.94
CA TYR A 294 4.79 -15.13 3.37
C TYR A 294 4.89 -15.00 1.86
N LEU A 295 3.88 -15.50 1.15
CA LEU A 295 3.68 -15.26 -0.28
C LEU A 295 2.25 -14.80 -0.48
N THR A 296 2.08 -13.68 -1.17
CA THR A 296 0.78 -13.08 -1.47
C THR A 296 0.68 -12.79 -2.95
N LEU A 297 -0.41 -13.21 -3.57
CA LEU A 297 -0.79 -12.90 -4.94
C LEU A 297 -2.08 -12.10 -4.88
N ILE A 298 -2.14 -10.93 -5.54
CA ILE A 298 -3.32 -10.07 -5.56
C ILE A 298 -3.65 -9.74 -7.00
N GLY A 299 -4.89 -9.98 -7.40
CA GLY A 299 -5.40 -9.59 -8.71
C GLY A 299 -6.64 -8.71 -8.56
N ASN A 300 -6.73 -7.67 -9.37
CA ASN A 300 -7.89 -6.79 -9.43
C ASN A 300 -8.22 -6.44 -10.87
N VAL A 301 -9.51 -6.31 -11.16
CA VAL A 301 -10.02 -5.72 -12.40
C VAL A 301 -11.11 -4.74 -12.03
N ASP A 302 -10.92 -3.50 -12.43
CA ASP A 302 -11.82 -2.37 -12.26
C ASP A 302 -12.33 -1.93 -13.63
N TYR A 303 -13.63 -1.72 -13.76
CA TYR A 303 -14.28 -1.32 -15.01
C TYR A 303 -15.26 -0.17 -14.80
N ARG A 304 -15.03 0.91 -15.54
CA ARG A 304 -15.92 2.06 -15.55
C ARG A 304 -16.98 1.93 -16.63
N PHE A 305 -18.18 1.48 -16.23
CA PHE A 305 -19.30 1.23 -17.17
C PHE A 305 -19.84 2.50 -17.81
N SER A 306 -19.78 3.61 -17.05
CA SER A 306 -20.26 4.92 -17.49
C SER A 306 -19.63 6.04 -16.63
N PRO A 307 -19.82 7.32 -16.97
CA PRO A 307 -19.35 8.42 -16.10
C PRO A 307 -19.87 8.36 -14.65
N LYS A 308 -21.02 7.70 -14.43
CA LYS A 308 -21.67 7.60 -13.11
C LYS A 308 -21.47 6.26 -12.41
N TRP A 309 -20.96 5.25 -13.08
CA TRP A 309 -20.88 3.90 -12.50
C TRP A 309 -19.53 3.25 -12.73
N ASN A 310 -18.99 2.69 -11.68
CA ASN A 310 -17.78 1.90 -11.66
C ASN A 310 -18.02 0.61 -10.89
N GLY A 311 -17.25 -0.43 -11.19
CA GLY A 311 -17.25 -1.64 -10.41
C GLY A 311 -15.93 -2.36 -10.49
N TYR A 312 -15.57 -3.08 -9.43
CA TYR A 312 -14.37 -3.90 -9.44
C TYR A 312 -14.59 -5.26 -8.79
N ILE A 313 -13.77 -6.20 -9.21
CA ILE A 313 -13.56 -7.47 -8.52
C ILE A 313 -12.09 -7.58 -8.14
N LYS A 314 -11.83 -8.05 -6.93
CA LYS A 314 -10.47 -8.28 -6.43
C LYS A 314 -10.37 -9.63 -5.76
N GLY A 315 -9.25 -10.32 -5.96
CA GLY A 315 -8.91 -11.55 -5.27
C GLY A 315 -7.50 -11.49 -4.70
N ALA A 316 -7.29 -12.11 -3.53
CA ALA A 316 -5.97 -12.36 -3.00
C ALA A 316 -5.84 -13.82 -2.57
N PHE A 317 -4.68 -14.41 -2.85
CA PHE A 317 -4.26 -15.73 -2.39
C PHE A 317 -2.97 -15.59 -1.61
N GLU A 318 -2.93 -16.10 -0.38
CA GLU A 318 -1.84 -15.86 0.54
C GLU A 318 -1.45 -17.12 1.28
N THR A 319 -0.15 -17.35 1.43
CA THR A 319 0.37 -18.45 2.25
C THR A 319 1.25 -17.89 3.37
N ALA A 320 1.16 -18.52 4.53
CA ALA A 320 2.01 -18.26 5.69
C ALA A 320 2.65 -19.56 6.15
N GLY A 321 3.96 -19.56 6.36
CA GLY A 321 4.71 -20.76 6.72
C GLY A 321 5.99 -20.45 7.49
N VAL A 322 6.55 -21.50 8.08
CA VAL A 322 7.82 -21.51 8.82
C VAL A 322 8.84 -22.25 7.95
N TYR A 323 9.96 -21.59 7.60
CA TYR A 323 10.98 -22.21 6.75
C TYR A 323 11.99 -23.06 7.54
N GLU A 324 12.07 -22.87 8.87
CA GLU A 324 12.88 -23.64 9.79
C GLU A 324 12.18 -23.69 11.15
N GLU A 325 12.02 -24.87 11.72
CA GLU A 325 11.30 -25.08 12.98
C GLU A 325 11.86 -24.25 14.13
N ASN A 326 10.99 -23.79 15.01
CA ASN A 326 11.36 -23.04 16.19
C ASN A 326 10.31 -23.18 17.30
N GLY A 327 10.74 -23.65 18.46
CA GLY A 327 9.85 -23.88 19.59
C GLY A 327 8.66 -24.77 19.21
N VAL A 328 7.45 -24.24 19.34
CA VAL A 328 6.19 -24.95 19.01
C VAL A 328 5.82 -24.90 17.52
N TYR A 329 6.52 -24.09 16.73
CA TYR A 329 6.21 -23.87 15.32
C TYR A 329 6.99 -24.84 14.44
N ALA A 330 6.33 -25.86 13.93
CA ALA A 330 6.90 -26.83 13.01
C ALA A 330 7.20 -26.21 11.63
N LYS A 331 8.24 -26.72 10.98
CA LYS A 331 8.58 -26.32 9.60
C LYS A 331 7.46 -26.69 8.62
N GLY A 332 7.11 -25.78 7.73
CA GLY A 332 6.15 -25.99 6.66
C GLY A 332 5.11 -24.88 6.55
N ARG A 333 4.14 -25.06 5.70
CA ARG A 333 2.99 -24.17 5.59
C ARG A 333 2.14 -24.31 6.84
N MET A 334 1.72 -23.19 7.41
CA MET A 334 0.82 -23.12 8.56
C MET A 334 -0.60 -22.77 8.14
N MET A 335 -0.74 -21.83 7.21
CA MET A 335 -2.03 -21.30 6.79
C MET A 335 -2.01 -20.93 5.31
N THR A 336 -3.15 -21.13 4.67
CA THR A 336 -3.54 -20.50 3.40
C THR A 336 -4.72 -19.57 3.66
N ALA A 337 -4.70 -18.37 3.11
CA ALA A 337 -5.81 -17.45 3.17
C ALA A 337 -6.18 -17.01 1.75
N TRP A 338 -7.45 -16.74 1.53
CA TRP A 338 -7.94 -16.12 0.30
C TRP A 338 -8.97 -15.05 0.63
N ASN A 339 -8.98 -14.04 -0.20
CA ASN A 339 -9.87 -12.90 -0.08
C ASN A 339 -10.52 -12.68 -1.45
N ALA A 340 -11.83 -12.61 -1.49
CA ALA A 340 -12.59 -12.29 -2.69
C ALA A 340 -13.50 -11.08 -2.41
N GLN A 341 -13.49 -10.12 -3.32
CA GLN A 341 -14.23 -8.87 -3.15
C GLN A 341 -14.93 -8.49 -4.44
N ALA A 342 -16.11 -7.86 -4.28
CA ALA A 342 -16.82 -7.20 -5.36
C ALA A 342 -17.35 -5.86 -4.87
N CYS A 343 -17.23 -4.84 -5.67
CA CYS A 343 -17.70 -3.49 -5.36
C CYS A 343 -18.40 -2.87 -6.54
N ILE A 344 -19.46 -2.13 -6.24
CA ILE A 344 -20.09 -1.20 -7.17
C ILE A 344 -20.06 0.20 -6.59
N GLU A 345 -19.74 1.18 -7.41
CA GLU A 345 -19.62 2.59 -7.04
C GLU A 345 -20.52 3.43 -7.93
N TRP A 346 -21.26 4.33 -7.28
CA TRP A 346 -22.09 5.31 -7.94
C TRP A 346 -21.58 6.72 -7.67
N PHE A 347 -21.37 7.49 -8.74
CA PHE A 347 -20.95 8.89 -8.74
C PHE A 347 -22.16 9.76 -9.06
N PRO A 348 -22.92 10.26 -8.07
CA PRO A 348 -24.12 11.03 -8.31
C PRO A 348 -23.83 12.36 -9.03
N PHE A 349 -22.66 12.95 -8.75
CA PHE A 349 -22.21 14.22 -9.29
C PHE A 349 -21.15 13.97 -10.36
N THR A 350 -21.47 14.26 -11.63
CA THR A 350 -20.51 14.07 -12.74
C THR A 350 -19.41 15.12 -12.74
N GLU A 351 -19.66 16.27 -12.14
CA GLU A 351 -18.72 17.40 -12.00
C GLU A 351 -17.78 17.23 -10.81
N ASP A 352 -18.23 16.55 -9.76
CA ASP A 352 -17.43 16.22 -8.58
C ASP A 352 -17.25 14.70 -8.44
N LYS A 353 -16.14 14.21 -8.98
CA LYS A 353 -15.76 12.79 -8.87
C LYS A 353 -15.18 12.40 -7.50
N GLY A 354 -14.98 13.36 -6.63
CA GLY A 354 -14.51 13.12 -5.25
C GLY A 354 -15.55 12.41 -4.39
N PHE A 355 -16.87 12.65 -4.66
CA PHE A 355 -17.96 12.02 -3.93
C PHE A 355 -18.46 10.76 -4.62
N LYS A 356 -18.64 9.69 -3.86
CA LYS A 356 -19.27 8.45 -4.34
C LYS A 356 -19.98 7.67 -3.23
N VAL A 357 -21.00 6.94 -3.65
CA VAL A 357 -21.71 5.93 -2.85
C VAL A 357 -21.23 4.56 -3.31
N PHE A 358 -21.06 3.60 -2.42
CA PHE A 358 -20.60 2.27 -2.77
C PHE A 358 -21.34 1.15 -2.06
N GLY A 359 -21.52 0.04 -2.75
CA GLY A 359 -21.86 -1.26 -2.20
C GLY A 359 -20.67 -2.19 -2.34
N HIS A 360 -20.26 -2.85 -1.25
CA HIS A 360 -19.06 -3.67 -1.21
C HIS A 360 -19.30 -4.99 -0.49
N TYR A 361 -18.90 -6.09 -1.11
CA TYR A 361 -18.89 -7.43 -0.51
C TYR A 361 -17.46 -7.92 -0.37
N VAL A 362 -17.14 -8.52 0.78
CA VAL A 362 -15.85 -9.14 1.08
C VAL A 362 -16.08 -10.51 1.64
N TYR A 363 -15.38 -11.50 1.12
CA TYR A 363 -15.24 -12.84 1.69
C TYR A 363 -13.77 -13.10 2.02
N LYS A 364 -13.48 -13.59 3.23
CA LYS A 364 -12.16 -14.07 3.64
C LYS A 364 -12.27 -15.53 4.08
N GLY A 365 -11.52 -16.40 3.40
CA GLY A 365 -11.42 -17.81 3.73
C GLY A 365 -10.04 -18.15 4.29
N PHE A 366 -10.01 -19.12 5.20
CA PHE A 366 -8.78 -19.60 5.83
C PHE A 366 -8.73 -21.11 5.85
N GLU A 367 -7.60 -21.69 5.49
CA GLU A 367 -7.31 -23.12 5.62
C GLU A 367 -6.06 -23.27 6.49
N LEU A 368 -6.25 -23.91 7.63
CA LEU A 368 -5.19 -24.25 8.58
C LEU A 368 -4.66 -25.65 8.29
N THR A 369 -3.33 -25.80 8.25
CA THR A 369 -2.69 -27.12 8.14
C THR A 369 -2.74 -27.86 9.47
N ASP A 370 -2.39 -29.16 9.47
CA ASP A 370 -2.32 -29.95 10.69
C ASP A 370 -1.30 -29.37 11.70
N ASN A 371 -0.20 -28.78 11.20
CA ASN A 371 0.77 -28.07 12.06
C ASN A 371 0.13 -26.90 12.80
N ALA A 372 -0.71 -26.12 12.14
CA ALA A 372 -1.42 -25.01 12.78
C ALA A 372 -2.50 -25.49 13.74
N ARG A 373 -3.26 -26.52 13.36
CA ARG A 373 -4.30 -27.13 14.22
C ARG A 373 -3.70 -27.77 15.50
N ALA A 374 -2.50 -28.33 15.39
CA ALA A 374 -1.78 -28.86 16.55
C ALA A 374 -1.42 -27.78 17.59
N LEU A 375 -1.38 -26.49 17.19
CA LEU A 375 -1.23 -25.34 18.10
C LEU A 375 -2.57 -24.90 18.74
N GLY A 376 -3.68 -25.55 18.42
CA GLY A 376 -5.01 -25.13 18.85
C GLY A 376 -5.62 -24.00 18.01
N ALA A 377 -5.02 -23.67 16.86
CA ALA A 377 -5.50 -22.60 16.02
C ALA A 377 -6.91 -22.87 15.47
N VAL A 378 -7.77 -21.84 15.57
CA VAL A 378 -9.09 -21.80 14.95
C VAL A 378 -9.22 -20.44 14.26
N LYS A 379 -9.67 -20.43 13.01
CA LYS A 379 -9.88 -19.18 12.26
C LYS A 379 -11.13 -19.31 11.40
N PRO A 380 -12.22 -18.60 11.72
CA PRO A 380 -13.48 -18.69 10.97
C PRO A 380 -13.33 -18.04 9.59
N HIS A 381 -14.14 -18.48 8.64
CA HIS A 381 -14.37 -17.75 7.41
C HIS A 381 -15.22 -16.52 7.72
N THR A 382 -14.88 -15.38 7.15
CA THR A 382 -15.61 -14.15 7.43
C THR A 382 -16.20 -13.54 6.16
N GLN A 383 -17.36 -12.89 6.32
CA GLN A 383 -17.98 -12.14 5.24
C GLN A 383 -18.40 -10.77 5.76
N ARG A 384 -18.37 -9.79 4.86
CA ARG A 384 -18.86 -8.45 5.16
C ARG A 384 -19.59 -7.87 3.95
N ILE A 385 -20.79 -7.35 4.20
CA ILE A 385 -21.55 -6.54 3.24
C ILE A 385 -21.53 -5.11 3.76
N SER A 386 -21.16 -4.17 2.91
CA SER A 386 -21.04 -2.75 3.28
C SER A 386 -21.80 -1.88 2.28
N LEU A 387 -22.53 -0.89 2.80
CA LEU A 387 -23.08 0.22 2.04
C LEU A 387 -22.51 1.51 2.63
N GLY A 388 -21.91 2.36 1.83
CA GLY A 388 -21.21 3.51 2.36
C GLY A 388 -21.06 4.66 1.39
N ILE A 389 -20.50 5.73 1.93
CA ILE A 389 -20.16 6.96 1.19
C ILE A 389 -18.67 7.25 1.35
N GLN A 390 -18.12 7.90 0.37
CA GLN A 390 -16.74 8.37 0.37
C GLN A 390 -16.67 9.73 -0.31
N TYR A 391 -15.88 10.64 0.28
CA TYR A 391 -15.63 11.95 -0.30
C TYR A 391 -14.18 12.40 -0.07
N ILE A 392 -13.55 12.90 -1.12
CA ILE A 392 -12.30 13.66 -1.05
C ILE A 392 -12.66 15.11 -1.25
N ILE A 393 -12.58 15.91 -0.20
CA ILE A 393 -12.99 17.31 -0.16
C ILE A 393 -11.73 18.16 -0.37
N PRO A 394 -11.57 18.82 -1.51
CA PRO A 394 -10.53 19.83 -1.68
C PRO A 394 -10.92 21.06 -0.85
N VAL A 395 -10.13 21.35 0.19
CA VAL A 395 -10.40 22.50 1.07
C VAL A 395 -9.71 23.75 0.54
N LEU A 396 -8.51 23.59 -0.08
CA LEU A 396 -7.72 24.67 -0.65
C LEU A 396 -6.88 24.16 -1.84
#